data_aab899333ee9aa008abcd75bde242b4b
#
_entry.id   aab899333ee9aa008abcd75bde242b4b
#
_cell.length_a   1.000
_cell.length_b   1.000
_cell.length_c   1.000
_cell.angle_alpha   90.00
_cell.angle_beta   90.00
_cell.angle_gamma   90.00
#
_symmetry.space_group_name_H-M   'P 1'
#
loop_
_entity.id
_entity.type
_entity.pdbx_description
1 polymer ?
#
loop_
_entity_poly.entity_id
_entity_poly.type
_entity_poly.pdbx_seq_one_letter_code
_entity_poly.pdbx_strand_id
1 'polypeptide(L)'
;FTNTQIPACIWFLTKDKKNGLSLDKKKANREGKTLFIDARNLGYMKDRVLRDFTDADIAKITNALHAWQQGENFEGEAYQDEKGFCFSAELKDIQKHDYVLTPGRYVGAVEQEDDGEPFAEKMLRLTAQLKEQFAESAVLESEIKKNLKGLGYEF
;
A
#
# COMPACT_ATOMS: atom_id res chain seq x y z
N PHE A 1 1.39 13.52 -1.66
CA PHE A 1 0.52 14.58 -1.17
C PHE A 1 0.15 14.31 0.28
N THR A 2 0.40 15.26 1.16
CA THR A 2 0.33 15.07 2.61
C THR A 2 -1.09 15.24 3.17
N ASN A 3 -1.99 15.87 2.43
CA ASN A 3 -3.34 16.24 2.88
C ASN A 3 -4.48 15.62 2.06
N THR A 4 -4.21 14.59 1.28
CA THR A 4 -5.22 13.88 0.49
C THR A 4 -4.99 12.39 0.55
N GLN A 5 -6.07 11.60 0.53
CA GLN A 5 -6.03 10.14 0.44
C GLN A 5 -5.87 9.63 -1.00
N ILE A 6 -5.86 10.52 -1.99
CA ILE A 6 -5.68 10.14 -3.39
C ILE A 6 -4.23 9.69 -3.59
N PRO A 7 -3.97 8.45 -3.98
CA PRO A 7 -2.62 7.98 -4.25
C PRO A 7 -2.04 8.69 -5.47
N ALA A 8 -0.79 9.16 -5.34
CA ALA A 8 -0.03 9.74 -6.44
C ALA A 8 1.15 8.84 -6.79
N CYS A 9 1.50 8.77 -8.07
CA CYS A 9 2.64 8.04 -8.57
C CYS A 9 3.67 9.03 -9.15
N ILE A 10 4.93 8.85 -8.81
CA ILE A 10 6.05 9.64 -9.35
C ILE A 10 6.87 8.72 -10.27
N TRP A 11 7.10 9.17 -11.48
CA TRP A 11 7.88 8.44 -12.48
C TRP A 11 9.27 9.06 -12.62
N PHE A 12 10.29 8.23 -12.42
CA PHE A 12 11.69 8.58 -12.66
C PHE A 12 12.14 7.97 -13.98
N LEU A 13 12.44 8.79 -14.96
CA LEU A 13 12.84 8.36 -16.29
C LEU A 13 14.35 8.52 -16.45
N THR A 14 15.01 7.53 -17.07
CA THR A 14 16.42 7.58 -17.41
C THR A 14 16.65 7.05 -18.83
N LYS A 15 17.57 7.66 -19.56
CA LYS A 15 17.97 7.24 -20.91
C LYS A 15 19.02 6.12 -20.89
N ASP A 16 19.79 6.01 -19.81
CA ASP A 16 20.85 5.00 -19.70
C ASP A 16 20.60 4.12 -18.46
N LYS A 17 20.35 2.85 -18.73
CA LYS A 17 20.21 1.80 -17.72
C LYS A 17 21.34 0.78 -17.74
N LYS A 18 22.24 0.86 -18.74
CA LYS A 18 23.38 -0.07 -18.86
C LYS A 18 24.52 0.31 -17.94
N ASN A 19 24.98 1.56 -17.99
CA ASN A 19 26.23 1.97 -17.36
C ASN A 19 26.07 3.01 -16.25
N GLY A 20 24.88 3.62 -16.13
CA GLY A 20 24.58 4.70 -15.18
C GLY A 20 25.44 5.96 -15.42
N LEU A 21 24.81 7.12 -15.30
CA LEU A 21 25.45 8.44 -15.48
C LEU A 21 26.35 8.88 -14.30
N SER A 22 26.65 8.00 -13.35
CA SER A 22 27.50 8.37 -12.22
C SER A 22 28.97 8.16 -12.58
N LEU A 23 29.73 9.23 -12.56
CA LEU A 23 31.18 9.22 -12.84
C LEU A 23 31.98 8.40 -11.82
N ASP A 24 31.41 8.11 -10.64
CA ASP A 24 32.16 7.53 -9.52
C ASP A 24 31.66 6.16 -9.02
N LYS A 25 30.53 5.62 -9.52
CA LYS A 25 30.04 4.30 -9.09
C LYS A 25 29.50 3.51 -10.27
N LYS A 26 30.01 2.29 -10.47
CA LYS A 26 29.45 1.33 -11.43
C LYS A 26 28.04 0.98 -11.02
N LYS A 27 27.05 1.38 -11.79
CA LYS A 27 25.67 0.95 -11.61
C LYS A 27 25.45 -0.39 -12.29
N ALA A 28 24.58 -1.23 -11.69
CA ALA A 28 24.18 -2.49 -12.29
C ALA A 28 23.47 -2.27 -13.63
N ASN A 29 23.58 -3.25 -14.53
CA ASN A 29 22.81 -3.25 -15.77
C ASN A 29 21.34 -3.50 -15.45
N ARG A 30 20.48 -2.54 -15.76
CA ARG A 30 19.03 -2.56 -15.51
C ARG A 30 18.23 -2.37 -16.79
N GLU A 31 18.87 -2.66 -17.94
CA GLU A 31 18.19 -2.58 -19.24
C GLU A 31 16.96 -3.49 -19.27
N GLY A 32 15.84 -2.98 -19.77
CA GLY A 32 14.56 -3.72 -19.81
C GLY A 32 13.85 -3.89 -18.45
N LYS A 33 14.42 -3.40 -17.35
CA LYS A 33 13.83 -3.51 -16.02
C LYS A 33 13.24 -2.19 -15.55
N THR A 34 12.17 -2.29 -14.76
CA THR A 34 11.50 -1.16 -14.11
C THR A 34 11.26 -1.49 -12.65
N LEU A 35 11.77 -0.64 -11.76
CA LEU A 35 11.50 -0.77 -10.34
C LEU A 35 10.16 -0.12 -9.99
N PHE A 36 9.30 -0.87 -9.35
CA PHE A 36 8.07 -0.38 -8.73
C PHE A 36 8.24 -0.36 -7.21
N ILE A 37 7.92 0.76 -6.57
CA ILE A 37 7.89 0.91 -5.11
C ILE A 37 6.51 1.40 -4.73
N ASP A 38 5.85 0.69 -3.80
CA ASP A 38 4.58 1.08 -3.22
C ASP A 38 4.78 1.54 -1.78
N ALA A 39 4.76 2.85 -1.59
CA ALA A 39 4.96 3.48 -0.28
C ALA A 39 3.64 3.79 0.45
N ARG A 40 2.49 3.30 -0.01
CA ARG A 40 1.18 3.62 0.58
C ARG A 40 1.05 3.19 2.04
N ASN A 41 1.73 2.12 2.42
CA ASN A 41 1.71 1.58 3.77
C ASN A 41 2.80 2.17 4.68
N LEU A 42 3.66 3.04 4.16
CA LEU A 42 4.67 3.75 4.93
C LEU A 42 4.14 5.09 5.44
N GLY A 43 4.83 5.64 6.44
CA GLY A 43 4.51 6.93 7.03
C GLY A 43 3.45 6.85 8.13
N TYR A 44 3.27 7.96 8.81
CA TYR A 44 2.38 8.14 9.96
C TYR A 44 1.54 9.40 9.81
N MET A 45 0.42 9.46 10.54
CA MET A 45 -0.38 10.67 10.63
C MET A 45 0.30 11.65 11.61
N LYS A 46 0.86 12.73 11.08
CA LYS A 46 1.50 13.80 11.87
C LYS A 46 0.46 14.60 12.66
N ASP A 47 -0.68 14.81 12.04
CA ASP A 47 -1.87 15.38 12.66
C ASP A 47 -3.13 14.77 12.02
N ARG A 48 -4.30 15.35 12.28
CA ARG A 48 -5.59 14.83 11.77
C ARG A 48 -5.69 14.79 10.25
N VAL A 49 -4.88 15.55 9.52
CA VAL A 49 -5.00 15.75 8.07
C VAL A 49 -3.69 15.42 7.34
N LEU A 50 -2.54 15.66 7.98
CA LEU A 50 -1.23 15.56 7.33
C LEU A 50 -0.60 14.20 7.62
N ARG A 51 -0.14 13.55 6.56
CA ARG A 51 0.69 12.35 6.62
C ARG A 51 2.14 12.72 6.31
N ASP A 52 3.08 12.14 7.05
CA ASP A 52 4.52 12.38 6.90
C ASP A 52 5.27 11.05 6.93
N PHE A 53 6.51 11.03 6.42
CA PHE A 53 7.40 9.88 6.48
C PHE A 53 8.39 10.05 7.63
N THR A 54 8.70 8.94 8.30
CA THR A 54 9.83 8.89 9.21
C THR A 54 11.15 8.80 8.44
N ASP A 55 12.27 9.10 9.10
CA ASP A 55 13.61 8.89 8.50
C ASP A 55 13.83 7.41 8.13
N ALA A 56 13.25 6.48 8.90
CA ALA A 56 13.28 5.05 8.60
C ALA A 56 12.52 4.69 7.31
N ASP A 57 11.34 5.30 7.08
CA ASP A 57 10.58 5.10 5.85
C ASP A 57 11.35 5.63 4.63
N ILE A 58 11.94 6.82 4.77
CA ILE A 58 12.78 7.40 3.73
C ILE A 58 14.00 6.52 3.45
N ALA A 59 14.67 6.04 4.50
CA ALA A 59 15.80 5.13 4.36
C ALA A 59 15.39 3.81 3.69
N LYS A 60 14.23 3.23 4.03
CA LYS A 60 13.71 2.01 3.37
C LYS A 60 13.54 2.22 1.87
N ILE A 61 12.91 3.32 1.45
CA ILE A 61 12.70 3.64 0.03
C ILE A 61 14.03 3.86 -0.70
N THR A 62 14.92 4.66 -0.11
CA THR A 62 16.20 5.01 -0.73
C THR A 62 17.15 3.82 -0.80
N ASN A 63 17.19 2.97 0.23
CA ASN A 63 18.00 1.75 0.23
C ASN A 63 17.55 0.77 -0.85
N ALA A 64 16.24 0.52 -0.98
CA ALA A 64 15.71 -0.32 -2.05
C ALA A 64 16.09 0.21 -3.43
N LEU A 65 15.97 1.52 -3.65
CA LEU A 65 16.36 2.16 -4.91
C LEU A 65 17.87 2.04 -5.16
N HIS A 66 18.70 2.35 -4.17
CA HIS A 66 20.15 2.32 -4.31
C HIS A 66 20.69 0.89 -4.51
N ALA A 67 20.16 -0.08 -3.73
CA ALA A 67 20.52 -1.49 -3.91
C ALA A 67 20.17 -1.98 -5.32
N TRP A 68 18.95 -1.63 -5.83
CA TRP A 68 18.56 -1.96 -7.20
C TRP A 68 19.40 -1.26 -8.26
N GLN A 69 19.83 -0.01 -8.00
CA GLN A 69 20.66 0.74 -8.94
C GLN A 69 22.11 0.29 -8.97
N GLN A 70 22.69 -0.08 -7.85
CA GLN A 70 24.10 -0.37 -7.69
C GLN A 70 24.41 -1.88 -7.77
N GLY A 71 23.41 -2.73 -7.48
CA GLY A 71 23.60 -4.19 -7.44
C GLY A 71 24.70 -4.57 -6.46
N GLU A 72 25.67 -5.37 -6.91
CA GLU A 72 26.81 -5.85 -6.10
C GLU A 72 27.72 -4.73 -5.59
N ASN A 73 27.63 -3.51 -6.12
CA ASN A 73 28.43 -2.37 -5.66
C ASN A 73 27.75 -1.59 -4.51
N PHE A 74 26.57 -2.01 -4.06
CA PHE A 74 25.91 -1.40 -2.93
C PHE A 74 26.50 -1.90 -1.61
N GLU A 75 26.87 -0.99 -0.71
CA GLU A 75 27.50 -1.34 0.57
C GLU A 75 26.50 -1.82 1.63
N GLY A 76 25.21 -1.84 1.31
CA GLY A 76 24.13 -2.33 2.16
C GLY A 76 23.63 -3.71 1.76
N GLU A 77 22.42 -4.05 2.18
CA GLU A 77 21.77 -5.29 1.79
C GLU A 77 21.47 -5.30 0.29
N ALA A 78 21.75 -6.42 -0.38
CA ALA A 78 21.45 -6.58 -1.79
C ALA A 78 19.95 -6.43 -2.06
N TYR A 79 19.61 -5.86 -3.23
CA TYR A 79 18.21 -5.71 -3.62
C TYR A 79 17.52 -7.07 -3.72
N GLN A 80 16.36 -7.14 -3.10
CA GLN A 80 15.41 -8.24 -3.23
C GLN A 80 14.01 -7.69 -3.42
N ASP A 81 13.19 -8.39 -4.21
CA ASP A 81 11.77 -8.07 -4.32
C ASP A 81 11.09 -8.33 -2.97
N GLU A 82 10.32 -7.36 -2.49
CA GLU A 82 9.58 -7.44 -1.22
C GLU A 82 8.08 -7.31 -1.49
N LYS A 83 7.31 -8.36 -1.18
CA LYS A 83 5.87 -8.36 -1.35
C LYS A 83 5.21 -7.18 -0.62
N GLY A 84 4.35 -6.46 -1.35
CA GLY A 84 3.64 -5.30 -0.82
C GLY A 84 4.47 -4.03 -0.74
N PHE A 85 5.76 -4.06 -1.12
CA PHE A 85 6.61 -2.88 -1.06
C PHE A 85 7.37 -2.61 -2.37
N CYS A 86 8.20 -3.53 -2.88
CA CYS A 86 8.96 -3.27 -4.09
C CYS A 86 9.09 -4.50 -4.99
N PHE A 87 9.16 -4.26 -6.30
CA PHE A 87 9.29 -5.30 -7.33
C PHE A 87 10.05 -4.79 -8.55
N SER A 88 11.00 -5.57 -9.04
CA SER A 88 11.77 -5.29 -10.26
C SER A 88 11.15 -6.03 -11.44
N ALA A 89 10.24 -5.38 -12.15
CA ALA A 89 9.53 -5.93 -13.31
C ALA A 89 10.39 -5.91 -14.58
N GLU A 90 10.28 -6.96 -15.38
CA GLU A 90 10.74 -6.98 -16.77
C GLU A 90 9.63 -6.50 -17.71
N LEU A 91 9.99 -6.16 -18.96
CA LEU A 91 9.02 -5.71 -19.95
C LEU A 91 7.86 -6.70 -20.15
N LYS A 92 8.15 -8.02 -20.10
CA LYS A 92 7.12 -9.06 -20.21
C LYS A 92 6.08 -9.03 -19.07
N ASP A 93 6.49 -8.62 -17.86
CA ASP A 93 5.59 -8.49 -16.72
C ASP A 93 4.69 -7.26 -16.90
N ILE A 94 5.25 -6.18 -17.45
CA ILE A 94 4.49 -4.98 -17.79
C ILE A 94 3.46 -5.27 -18.88
N GLN A 95 3.82 -6.07 -19.89
CA GLN A 95 2.91 -6.50 -20.96
C GLN A 95 1.74 -7.31 -20.42
N LYS A 96 1.96 -8.23 -19.45
CA LYS A 96 0.90 -9.00 -18.80
C LYS A 96 -0.15 -8.14 -18.09
N HIS A 97 0.22 -6.94 -17.71
CA HIS A 97 -0.65 -5.95 -17.06
C HIS A 97 -1.13 -4.85 -18.01
N ASP A 98 -1.16 -5.09 -19.33
CA ASP A 98 -1.61 -4.16 -20.35
C ASP A 98 -0.92 -2.79 -20.27
N TYR A 99 0.38 -2.79 -19.92
CA TYR A 99 1.22 -1.59 -19.75
C TYR A 99 0.73 -0.62 -18.66
N VAL A 100 -0.12 -1.05 -17.74
CA VAL A 100 -0.53 -0.24 -16.60
C VAL A 100 0.61 -0.16 -15.59
N LEU A 101 1.11 1.03 -15.30
CA LEU A 101 2.30 1.28 -14.46
C LEU A 101 1.92 1.68 -13.01
N THR A 102 0.91 1.04 -12.43
CA THR A 102 0.52 1.26 -11.04
C THR A 102 1.30 0.31 -10.12
N PRO A 103 2.17 0.80 -9.20
CA PRO A 103 3.05 -0.05 -8.39
C PRO A 103 2.34 -1.19 -7.68
N GLY A 104 1.18 -0.97 -7.09
CA GLY A 104 0.42 -1.98 -6.36
C GLY A 104 0.02 -3.23 -7.18
N ARG A 105 0.06 -3.16 -8.52
CA ARG A 105 -0.17 -4.33 -9.38
C ARG A 105 1.03 -5.28 -9.43
N TYR A 106 2.23 -4.76 -9.19
CA TYR A 106 3.50 -5.49 -9.33
C TYR A 106 4.01 -5.99 -8.00
N VAL A 107 3.89 -5.21 -6.94
CA VAL A 107 4.43 -5.57 -5.63
C VAL A 107 3.63 -6.67 -4.93
N GLY A 108 2.42 -6.98 -5.43
CA GLY A 108 1.52 -7.96 -4.81
C GLY A 108 0.92 -7.46 -3.50
N ALA A 109 0.08 -8.28 -2.90
CA ALA A 109 -0.43 -8.04 -1.55
C ALA A 109 0.56 -8.58 -0.52
N VAL A 110 0.72 -7.85 0.59
CA VAL A 110 1.33 -8.43 1.78
C VAL A 110 0.48 -9.61 2.20
N GLU A 111 1.08 -10.76 2.44
CA GLU A 111 0.36 -11.89 3.03
C GLU A 111 -0.18 -11.41 4.37
N GLN A 112 -1.50 -11.30 4.48
CA GLN A 112 -2.13 -11.14 5.77
C GLN A 112 -1.87 -12.44 6.53
N GLU A 113 -1.36 -12.32 7.75
CA GLU A 113 -1.32 -13.47 8.64
C GLU A 113 -2.73 -14.02 8.70
N ASP A 114 -2.88 -15.30 8.29
CA ASP A 114 -4.13 -16.01 8.43
C ASP A 114 -4.39 -16.10 9.93
N ASP A 115 -5.48 -15.54 10.40
CA ASP A 115 -5.87 -15.58 11.81
C ASP A 115 -6.18 -17.02 12.28
N GLY A 116 -6.02 -18.00 11.37
CA GLY A 116 -6.23 -19.43 11.63
C GLY A 116 -7.69 -19.78 11.90
N GLU A 117 -8.61 -18.81 11.88
CA GLU A 117 -10.06 -19.07 12.05
C GLU A 117 -10.65 -19.59 10.72
N PRO A 118 -11.18 -20.80 10.64
CA PRO A 118 -11.80 -21.30 9.41
C PRO A 118 -12.88 -20.35 8.92
N PHE A 119 -12.90 -20.06 7.62
CA PHE A 119 -13.85 -19.10 7.01
C PHE A 119 -15.31 -19.37 7.42
N ALA A 120 -15.72 -20.64 7.50
CA ALA A 120 -17.07 -20.99 7.89
C ALA A 120 -17.40 -20.59 9.34
N GLU A 121 -16.46 -20.75 10.27
CA GLU A 121 -16.63 -20.36 11.67
C GLU A 121 -16.66 -18.83 11.81
N LYS A 122 -15.75 -18.16 11.14
CA LYS A 122 -15.72 -16.70 11.08
C LYS A 122 -17.02 -16.12 10.52
N MET A 123 -17.56 -16.71 9.45
CA MET A 123 -18.83 -16.28 8.86
C MET A 123 -20.01 -16.53 9.80
N LEU A 124 -20.05 -17.66 10.51
CA LEU A 124 -21.09 -17.91 11.51
C LEU A 124 -21.07 -16.88 12.64
N ARG A 125 -19.89 -16.59 13.18
CA ARG A 125 -19.70 -15.59 14.23
C ARG A 125 -20.10 -14.18 13.76
N LEU A 126 -19.61 -13.75 12.59
CA LEU A 126 -19.89 -12.43 12.06
C LEU A 126 -21.37 -12.24 11.70
N THR A 127 -22.02 -13.25 11.14
CA THR A 127 -23.46 -13.19 10.84
C THR A 127 -24.31 -13.16 12.10
N ALA A 128 -23.89 -13.86 13.16
CA ALA A 128 -24.57 -13.79 14.46
C ALA A 128 -24.45 -12.36 15.07
N GLN A 129 -23.24 -11.79 15.07
CA GLN A 129 -23.02 -10.42 15.53
C GLN A 129 -23.83 -9.39 14.72
N LEU A 130 -23.84 -9.54 13.39
CA LEU A 130 -24.61 -8.64 12.52
C LEU A 130 -26.11 -8.71 12.83
N LYS A 131 -26.64 -9.91 13.07
CA LYS A 131 -28.04 -10.09 13.46
C LYS A 131 -28.36 -9.39 14.79
N GLU A 132 -27.47 -9.49 15.77
CA GLU A 132 -27.61 -8.81 17.06
C GLU A 132 -27.60 -7.29 16.90
N GLN A 133 -26.65 -6.76 16.12
CA GLN A 133 -26.56 -5.33 15.82
C GLN A 133 -27.78 -4.79 15.09
N PHE A 134 -28.36 -5.54 14.16
CA PHE A 134 -29.61 -5.15 13.52
C PHE A 134 -30.80 -5.12 14.50
N ALA A 135 -30.84 -6.07 15.43
CA ALA A 135 -31.88 -6.06 16.46
C ALA A 135 -31.76 -4.84 17.40
N GLU A 136 -30.54 -4.53 17.84
CA GLU A 136 -30.25 -3.34 18.65
C GLU A 136 -30.54 -2.05 17.87
N SER A 137 -30.19 -1.95 16.61
CA SER A 137 -30.50 -0.81 15.74
C SER A 137 -32.00 -0.58 15.65
N ALA A 138 -32.82 -1.64 15.51
CA ALA A 138 -34.29 -1.51 15.47
C ALA A 138 -34.85 -0.99 16.77
N VAL A 139 -34.31 -1.42 17.92
CA VAL A 139 -34.73 -0.91 19.25
C VAL A 139 -34.38 0.58 19.37
N LEU A 140 -33.14 0.96 19.04
CA LEU A 140 -32.71 2.37 19.10
C LEU A 140 -33.55 3.25 18.16
N GLU A 141 -33.83 2.78 16.95
CA GLU A 141 -34.71 3.51 16.02
C GLU A 141 -36.10 3.75 16.62
N SER A 142 -36.69 2.74 17.27
CA SER A 142 -37.97 2.86 17.94
C SER A 142 -37.93 3.87 19.09
N GLU A 143 -36.86 3.87 19.89
CA GLU A 143 -36.68 4.82 20.99
C GLU A 143 -36.49 6.25 20.47
N ILE A 144 -35.74 6.46 19.40
CA ILE A 144 -35.54 7.76 18.75
C ILE A 144 -36.91 8.30 18.29
N LYS A 145 -37.71 7.48 17.58
CA LYS A 145 -39.07 7.85 17.11
C LYS A 145 -39.96 8.22 18.28
N LYS A 146 -39.93 7.44 19.36
CA LYS A 146 -40.71 7.73 20.58
C LYS A 146 -40.33 9.06 21.22
N ASN A 147 -39.02 9.32 21.33
CA ASN A 147 -38.51 10.56 21.91
C ASN A 147 -38.86 11.79 21.06
N LEU A 148 -38.70 11.69 19.73
CA LEU A 148 -39.09 12.76 18.81
C LEU A 148 -40.59 13.06 18.89
N LYS A 149 -41.42 12.01 18.94
CA LYS A 149 -42.86 12.19 19.12
C LYS A 149 -43.21 12.87 20.44
N GLY A 150 -42.48 12.55 21.53
CA GLY A 150 -42.64 13.21 22.83
C GLY A 150 -42.30 14.71 22.82
N LEU A 151 -41.45 15.13 21.89
CA LEU A 151 -41.06 16.52 21.65
C LEU A 151 -41.93 17.23 20.60
N GLY A 152 -42.97 16.54 20.06
CA GLY A 152 -43.90 17.12 19.09
C GLY A 152 -43.39 17.05 17.62
N TYR A 153 -42.40 16.25 17.35
CA TYR A 153 -41.91 16.00 15.98
C TYR A 153 -42.33 14.61 15.51
N GLU A 154 -42.91 14.52 14.34
CA GLU A 154 -43.19 13.24 13.68
C GLU A 154 -42.03 12.90 12.73
N PHE A 155 -41.61 11.60 12.75
CA PHE A 155 -40.54 11.06 11.93
C PHE A 155 -41.01 9.83 11.16
#